data_5959653d317ba49dfee43bd03f0431b7
#
_entry.id   5959653d317ba49dfee43bd03f0431b7
#
_cell.length_a   1.000
_cell.length_b   1.000
_cell.length_c   1.000
_cell.angle_alpha   90.00
_cell.angle_beta   90.00
_cell.angle_gamma   90.00
#
_symmetry.space_group_name_H-M   'P 1'
#
loop_
_entity.id
_entity.type
_entity.pdbx_description
1 polymer ?
#
loop_
_entity_poly.entity_id
_entity_poly.type
_entity_poly.pdbx_seq_one_letter_code
_entity_poly.pdbx_strand_id
1 'polypeptide(L)'
;ISSSLNTFKGFTVFCHENNINAYTHMLGMNRQKPNTAIMKKLELTPEDDVVYLKRLRHVNDKPVMIEHVSLPCSQFEFLLDVDMENQSLYEVIERRTGMRLEDNCYTSITLETSIATEEEAQLLKFDSPQSVFVLMETVITHTGIPVHYTKQILSGRHFKFFLSNKVNQLSMNWSEV
;
A
#
# COMPACT_ATOMS: atom_id res chain seq x y z
N ILE A 1 5.37 -13.92 -15.52
CA ILE A 1 5.37 -12.52 -16.00
C ILE A 1 6.16 -11.73 -14.98
N SER A 2 7.36 -11.29 -15.35
CA SER A 2 8.21 -10.43 -14.52
C SER A 2 7.92 -8.99 -14.91
N SER A 3 7.20 -8.27 -14.09
CA SER A 3 7.11 -6.83 -14.22
C SER A 3 7.90 -6.21 -13.08
N SER A 4 8.74 -5.25 -13.41
CA SER A 4 9.40 -4.44 -12.41
C SER A 4 8.33 -3.63 -11.67
N LEU A 5 8.24 -3.82 -10.36
CA LEU A 5 7.61 -2.80 -9.54
C LEU A 5 8.50 -1.56 -9.62
N ASN A 6 8.18 -0.67 -10.52
CA ASN A 6 8.26 0.70 -10.15
C ASN A 6 7.24 0.83 -9.01
N THR A 7 7.69 0.89 -7.79
CA THR A 7 6.87 0.96 -6.58
C THR A 7 5.87 2.12 -6.62
N PHE A 8 6.11 3.09 -7.49
CA PHE A 8 5.28 4.25 -7.75
C PHE A 8 3.98 4.00 -8.49
N LYS A 9 3.84 2.90 -9.24
CA LYS A 9 2.62 2.70 -10.04
C LYS A 9 1.41 2.26 -9.21
N GLY A 10 1.62 1.87 -7.97
CA GLY A 10 0.58 1.30 -7.12
C GLY A 10 0.04 -0.04 -7.64
N PHE A 11 -0.56 -0.82 -6.76
CA PHE A 11 -1.07 -2.17 -7.06
C PHE A 11 -2.11 -2.19 -8.19
N THR A 12 -3.02 -1.21 -8.23
CA THR A 12 -4.09 -1.15 -9.24
C THR A 12 -3.53 -0.99 -10.65
N VAL A 13 -2.58 -0.06 -10.83
CA VAL A 13 -1.94 0.17 -12.12
C VAL A 13 -1.10 -1.04 -12.54
N PHE A 14 -0.35 -1.63 -11.61
CA PHE A 14 0.38 -2.86 -11.83
C PHE A 14 -0.52 -3.98 -12.37
N CYS A 15 -1.66 -4.22 -11.72
CA CYS A 15 -2.60 -5.25 -12.15
C CYS A 15 -3.19 -4.95 -13.54
N HIS A 16 -3.57 -3.71 -13.79
CA HIS A 16 -4.12 -3.30 -15.08
C HIS A 16 -3.11 -3.49 -16.23
N GLU A 17 -1.86 -3.04 -16.07
CA GLU A 17 -0.80 -3.19 -17.08
C GLU A 17 -0.44 -4.66 -17.37
N ASN A 18 -0.69 -5.55 -16.42
CA ASN A 18 -0.42 -6.99 -16.57
C ASN A 18 -1.67 -7.82 -16.92
N ASN A 19 -2.80 -7.17 -17.23
CA ASN A 19 -4.09 -7.82 -17.49
C ASN A 19 -4.53 -8.74 -16.33
N ILE A 20 -4.22 -8.35 -15.10
CA ILE A 20 -4.64 -9.05 -13.88
C ILE A 20 -5.97 -8.44 -13.41
N ASN A 21 -6.99 -9.26 -13.27
CA ASN A 21 -8.27 -8.82 -12.71
C ASN A 21 -8.12 -8.57 -11.22
N ALA A 22 -8.07 -7.30 -10.84
CA ALA A 22 -7.91 -6.88 -9.45
C ALA A 22 -9.08 -6.01 -9.00
N TYR A 23 -9.45 -6.18 -7.73
CA TYR A 23 -10.49 -5.42 -7.06
C TYR A 23 -10.01 -4.97 -5.68
N THR A 24 -10.42 -3.79 -5.25
CA THR A 24 -10.12 -3.24 -3.93
C THR A 24 -11.38 -3.05 -3.13
N HIS A 25 -11.49 -3.79 -2.03
CA HIS A 25 -12.56 -3.62 -1.06
C HIS A 25 -12.11 -2.73 0.11
N MET A 26 -12.91 -1.70 0.42
CA MET A 26 -12.67 -0.82 1.56
C MET A 26 -13.13 -1.49 2.85
N LEU A 27 -12.20 -1.77 3.77
CA LEU A 27 -12.54 -2.29 5.11
C LEU A 27 -12.82 -1.16 6.11
N GLY A 28 -12.32 0.04 5.84
CA GLY A 28 -12.58 1.22 6.66
C GLY A 28 -11.73 2.41 6.25
N MET A 29 -12.24 3.58 6.55
CA MET A 29 -11.53 4.86 6.40
C MET A 29 -12.00 5.81 7.51
N ASN A 30 -11.05 6.44 8.18
CA ASN A 30 -11.35 7.40 9.24
C ASN A 30 -10.20 8.36 9.50
N ARG A 31 -10.52 9.48 10.15
CA ARG A 31 -9.53 10.36 10.77
C ARG A 31 -9.14 9.79 12.13
N GLN A 32 -7.84 9.72 12.41
CA GLN A 32 -7.35 9.24 13.71
C GLN A 32 -5.98 9.83 14.07
N LYS A 33 -5.61 9.72 15.34
CA LYS A 33 -4.26 10.03 15.80
C LYS A 33 -3.25 9.01 15.30
N PRO A 34 -2.09 9.44 14.78
CA PRO A 34 -1.03 8.53 14.40
C PRO A 34 -0.39 7.86 15.63
N ASN A 35 -0.02 6.59 15.51
CA ASN A 35 0.84 5.96 16.50
C ASN A 35 2.31 6.42 16.34
N THR A 36 3.17 6.07 17.30
CA THR A 36 4.59 6.48 17.31
C THR A 36 5.33 6.11 16.01
N ALA A 37 5.05 4.94 15.45
CA ALA A 37 5.71 4.51 14.21
C ALA A 37 5.28 5.37 13.02
N ILE A 38 3.99 5.69 12.89
CA ILE A 38 3.44 6.55 11.85
C ILE A 38 3.96 7.98 12.01
N MET A 39 3.98 8.51 13.25
CA MET A 39 4.56 9.85 13.54
C MET A 39 6.00 9.94 13.04
N LYS A 40 6.82 8.94 13.35
CA LYS A 40 8.22 8.90 12.92
C LYS A 40 8.38 8.83 11.40
N LYS A 41 7.52 8.04 10.72
CA LYS A 41 7.60 7.84 9.26
C LYS A 41 7.10 9.03 8.46
N LEU A 42 6.13 9.76 9.01
CA LEU A 42 5.50 10.92 8.36
C LEU A 42 5.95 12.26 8.94
N GLU A 43 6.92 12.25 9.88
CA GLU A 43 7.44 13.45 10.55
C GLU A 43 6.34 14.28 11.22
N LEU A 44 5.37 13.59 11.84
CA LEU A 44 4.21 14.18 12.51
C LEU A 44 4.44 14.35 14.00
N THR A 45 3.67 15.25 14.58
CA THR A 45 3.58 15.49 16.03
C THR A 45 2.34 14.80 16.62
N PRO A 46 2.21 14.69 17.97
CA PRO A 46 1.02 14.15 18.60
C PRO A 46 -0.28 14.96 18.34
N GLU A 47 -0.14 16.23 17.96
CA GLU A 47 -1.26 17.12 17.65
C GLU A 47 -1.83 16.86 16.25
N ASP A 48 -1.02 16.30 15.36
CA ASP A 48 -1.42 16.00 13.99
C ASP A 48 -2.41 14.82 13.94
N ASP A 49 -3.22 14.79 12.90
CA ASP A 49 -4.10 13.69 12.56
C ASP A 49 -3.72 13.09 11.21
N VAL A 50 -4.11 11.84 11.01
CA VAL A 50 -3.97 11.15 9.72
C VAL A 50 -5.33 10.69 9.21
N VAL A 51 -5.49 10.69 7.90
CA VAL A 51 -6.48 9.87 7.21
C VAL A 51 -5.93 8.46 7.15
N TYR A 52 -6.63 7.53 7.75
CA TYR A 52 -6.28 6.12 7.76
C TYR A 52 -7.25 5.33 6.88
N LEU A 53 -6.70 4.53 5.96
CA LEU A 53 -7.45 3.61 5.11
C LEU A 53 -7.01 2.18 5.39
N LYS A 54 -7.98 1.28 5.54
CA LYS A 54 -7.75 -0.17 5.56
C LYS A 54 -8.45 -0.78 4.35
N ARG A 55 -7.69 -1.48 3.51
CA ARG A 55 -8.17 -2.02 2.22
C ARG A 55 -7.81 -3.49 2.09
N LEU A 56 -8.69 -4.26 1.47
CA LEU A 56 -8.45 -5.65 1.09
C LEU A 56 -8.35 -5.74 -0.43
N ARG A 57 -7.21 -6.19 -0.92
CA ARG A 57 -6.95 -6.33 -2.35
C ARG A 57 -7.21 -7.75 -2.79
N HIS A 58 -7.96 -7.88 -3.88
CA HIS A 58 -8.29 -9.15 -4.50
C HIS A 58 -7.63 -9.26 -5.87
N VAL A 59 -7.25 -10.47 -6.23
CA VAL A 59 -6.84 -10.86 -7.59
C VAL A 59 -7.61 -12.12 -7.95
N ASN A 60 -8.32 -12.11 -9.08
CA ASN A 60 -9.18 -13.21 -9.52
C ASN A 60 -10.11 -13.70 -8.38
N ASP A 61 -10.79 -12.75 -7.71
CA ASP A 61 -11.70 -12.95 -6.57
C ASP A 61 -11.06 -13.54 -5.29
N LYS A 62 -9.74 -13.73 -5.25
CA LYS A 62 -9.01 -14.18 -4.06
C LYS A 62 -8.44 -12.98 -3.31
N PRO A 63 -8.65 -12.85 -1.99
CA PRO A 63 -7.97 -11.83 -1.20
C PRO A 63 -6.48 -12.17 -1.10
N VAL A 64 -5.63 -11.21 -1.41
CA VAL A 64 -4.18 -11.45 -1.54
C VAL A 64 -3.33 -10.49 -0.73
N MET A 65 -3.89 -9.33 -0.36
CA MET A 65 -3.17 -8.31 0.37
C MET A 65 -4.12 -7.51 1.26
N ILE A 66 -3.70 -7.27 2.49
CA ILE A 66 -4.29 -6.26 3.37
C ILE A 66 -3.38 -5.04 3.34
N GLU A 67 -3.95 -3.87 3.13
CA GLU A 67 -3.21 -2.63 3.03
C GLU A 67 -3.72 -1.62 4.06
N HIS A 68 -2.79 -1.07 4.83
CA HIS A 68 -3.00 0.01 5.80
C HIS A 68 -2.27 1.25 5.31
N VAL A 69 -3.00 2.31 5.00
CA VAL A 69 -2.42 3.57 4.51
C VAL A 69 -2.68 4.67 5.52
N SER A 70 -1.67 5.48 5.78
CA SER A 70 -1.77 6.68 6.61
C SER A 70 -1.26 7.89 5.83
N LEU A 71 -2.08 8.94 5.76
CA LEU A 71 -1.75 10.19 5.09
C LEU A 71 -2.00 11.36 6.05
N PRO A 72 -1.14 12.40 6.10
CA PRO A 72 -1.38 13.57 6.92
C PRO A 72 -2.71 14.26 6.57
N CYS A 73 -3.58 14.50 7.57
CA CYS A 73 -4.84 15.22 7.36
C CYS A 73 -4.63 16.63 6.82
N SER A 74 -3.52 17.28 7.18
CA SER A 74 -3.18 18.63 6.69
C SER A 74 -3.19 18.77 5.16
N GLN A 75 -2.98 17.65 4.44
CA GLN A 75 -2.95 17.65 2.97
C GLN A 75 -4.04 16.77 2.34
N PHE A 76 -4.51 15.75 3.05
CA PHE A 76 -5.32 14.67 2.45
C PHE A 76 -6.69 14.47 3.13
N GLU A 77 -7.14 15.40 3.97
CA GLU A 77 -8.44 15.31 4.67
C GLU A 77 -9.61 15.13 3.70
N PHE A 78 -9.51 15.67 2.47
CA PHE A 78 -10.52 15.53 1.43
C PHE A 78 -10.85 14.07 1.06
N LEU A 79 -9.95 13.13 1.35
CA LEU A 79 -10.20 11.70 1.10
C LEU A 79 -11.37 11.17 1.93
N LEU A 80 -11.63 11.76 3.11
CA LEU A 80 -12.74 11.35 3.98
C LEU A 80 -14.12 11.53 3.32
N ASP A 81 -14.21 12.42 2.32
CA ASP A 81 -15.43 12.71 1.58
C ASP A 81 -15.50 11.97 0.22
N VAL A 82 -14.54 11.07 -0.05
CA VAL A 82 -14.47 10.31 -1.31
C VAL A 82 -14.84 8.85 -1.07
N ASP A 83 -15.73 8.30 -1.88
CA ASP A 83 -15.92 6.85 -1.94
C ASP A 83 -14.68 6.23 -2.58
N MET A 84 -13.89 5.52 -1.76
CA MET A 84 -12.64 4.88 -2.17
C MET A 84 -12.81 3.40 -2.58
N GLU A 85 -14.06 2.89 -2.59
CA GLU A 85 -14.32 1.51 -3.03
C GLU A 85 -13.84 1.30 -4.47
N ASN A 86 -12.99 0.32 -4.66
CA ASN A 86 -12.37 -0.04 -5.94
C ASN A 86 -11.68 1.12 -6.70
N GLN A 87 -11.20 2.16 -5.99
CA GLN A 87 -10.48 3.26 -6.59
C GLN A 87 -8.97 3.19 -6.34
N SER A 88 -8.20 3.72 -7.29
CA SER A 88 -6.77 3.96 -7.12
C SER A 88 -6.55 5.19 -6.25
N LEU A 89 -5.85 5.03 -5.12
CA LEU A 89 -5.50 6.15 -4.25
C LEU A 89 -4.69 7.22 -5.00
N TYR A 90 -3.74 6.80 -5.82
CA TYR A 90 -2.86 7.72 -6.56
C TYR A 90 -3.63 8.52 -7.61
N GLU A 91 -4.56 7.88 -8.33
CA GLU A 91 -5.42 8.58 -9.29
C GLU A 91 -6.36 9.58 -8.61
N VAL A 92 -6.88 9.24 -7.42
CA VAL A 92 -7.72 10.16 -6.64
C VAL A 92 -6.91 11.35 -6.16
N ILE A 93 -5.69 11.13 -5.65
CA ILE A 93 -4.78 12.20 -5.25
C ILE A 93 -4.44 13.10 -6.44
N GLU A 94 -4.01 12.53 -7.57
CA GLU A 94 -3.67 13.27 -8.78
C GLU A 94 -4.85 14.11 -9.26
N ARG A 95 -6.02 13.54 -9.39
CA ARG A 95 -7.23 14.22 -9.85
C ARG A 95 -7.63 15.39 -8.94
N ARG A 96 -7.38 15.26 -7.63
CA ARG A 96 -7.79 16.24 -6.63
C ARG A 96 -6.77 17.35 -6.39
N THR A 97 -5.50 17.02 -6.46
CA THR A 97 -4.39 17.93 -6.11
C THR A 97 -3.52 18.35 -7.30
N GLY A 98 -3.63 17.64 -8.44
CA GLY A 98 -2.72 17.79 -9.56
C GLY A 98 -1.34 17.15 -9.32
N MET A 99 -1.09 16.54 -8.16
CA MET A 99 0.18 15.92 -7.82
C MET A 99 0.24 14.49 -8.36
N ARG A 100 1.12 14.25 -9.31
CA ARG A 100 1.51 12.90 -9.75
C ARG A 100 2.64 12.40 -8.86
N LEU A 101 2.33 11.43 -8.01
CA LEU A 101 3.32 10.90 -7.06
C LEU A 101 4.50 10.24 -7.79
N GLU A 102 4.24 9.59 -8.92
CA GLU A 102 5.26 8.96 -9.75
C GLU A 102 6.37 9.91 -10.22
N ASP A 103 6.01 11.16 -10.52
CA ASP A 103 6.93 12.15 -11.08
C ASP A 103 7.62 12.99 -9.99
N ASN A 104 7.02 13.05 -8.78
CA ASN A 104 7.41 14.02 -7.76
C ASN A 104 7.99 13.39 -6.48
N CYS A 105 7.97 12.08 -6.37
CA CYS A 105 8.37 11.38 -5.15
C CYS A 105 9.34 10.22 -5.43
N TYR A 106 9.93 9.73 -4.36
CA TYR A 106 10.63 8.45 -4.29
C TYR A 106 10.09 7.63 -3.12
N THR A 107 10.43 6.35 -3.05
CA THR A 107 9.97 5.47 -1.97
C THR A 107 11.13 4.94 -1.15
N SER A 108 10.88 4.81 0.16
CA SER A 108 11.71 4.06 1.10
C SER A 108 10.94 2.82 1.53
N ILE A 109 11.50 1.63 1.28
CA ILE A 109 10.83 0.35 1.50
C ILE A 109 11.59 -0.50 2.50
N THR A 110 10.84 -1.16 3.39
CA THR A 110 11.31 -2.26 4.22
C THR A 110 10.45 -3.48 3.94
N LEU A 111 11.07 -4.63 3.72
CA LEU A 111 10.40 -5.92 3.51
C LEU A 111 10.80 -6.86 4.63
N GLU A 112 9.81 -7.40 5.33
CA GLU A 112 9.96 -8.35 6.42
C GLU A 112 9.06 -9.55 6.20
N THR A 113 9.27 -10.62 6.94
CA THR A 113 8.38 -11.78 6.99
C THR A 113 7.76 -11.90 8.38
N SER A 114 6.52 -12.37 8.44
CA SER A 114 5.80 -12.63 9.68
C SER A 114 4.87 -13.83 9.53
N ILE A 115 4.24 -14.22 10.63
CA ILE A 115 3.09 -15.11 10.61
C ILE A 115 1.85 -14.22 10.69
N ALA A 116 0.87 -14.47 9.83
CA ALA A 116 -0.41 -13.76 9.86
C ALA A 116 -1.07 -13.89 11.23
N THR A 117 -1.60 -12.80 11.75
CA THR A 117 -2.49 -12.83 12.91
C THR A 117 -3.79 -13.56 12.57
N GLU A 118 -4.59 -13.89 13.57
CA GLU A 118 -5.91 -14.51 13.34
C GLU A 118 -6.82 -13.62 12.46
N GLU A 119 -6.84 -12.32 12.70
CA GLU A 119 -7.60 -11.36 11.90
C GLU A 119 -7.10 -11.31 10.44
N GLU A 120 -5.79 -11.23 10.25
CA GLU A 120 -5.17 -11.23 8.91
C GLU A 120 -5.43 -12.55 8.17
N ALA A 121 -5.35 -13.69 8.88
CA ALA A 121 -5.66 -14.99 8.32
C ALA A 121 -7.13 -15.10 7.88
N GLN A 122 -8.07 -14.59 8.67
CA GLN A 122 -9.49 -14.54 8.32
C GLN A 122 -9.73 -13.67 7.08
N LEU A 123 -9.15 -12.46 7.03
CA LEU A 123 -9.28 -11.56 5.89
C LEU A 123 -8.69 -12.14 4.61
N LEU A 124 -7.53 -12.81 4.71
CA LEU A 124 -6.85 -13.45 3.58
C LEU A 124 -7.40 -14.85 3.26
N LYS A 125 -8.42 -15.30 3.98
CA LYS A 125 -9.05 -16.62 3.83
C LYS A 125 -8.04 -17.77 3.94
N PHE A 126 -7.13 -17.69 4.91
CA PHE A 126 -6.24 -18.79 5.24
C PHE A 126 -6.96 -19.78 6.15
N ASP A 127 -6.75 -21.07 5.92
CA ASP A 127 -7.29 -22.15 6.78
C ASP A 127 -6.63 -22.17 8.18
N SER A 128 -5.40 -21.64 8.27
CA SER A 128 -4.61 -21.46 9.48
C SER A 128 -3.61 -20.33 9.27
N PRO A 129 -3.06 -19.72 10.35
CA PRO A 129 -2.01 -18.71 10.22
C PRO A 129 -0.84 -19.21 9.38
N GLN A 130 -0.43 -18.42 8.40
CA GLN A 130 0.61 -18.73 7.43
C GLN A 130 1.61 -17.60 7.34
N SER A 131 2.75 -17.88 6.70
CA SER A 131 3.75 -16.86 6.43
C SER A 131 3.21 -15.79 5.49
N VAL A 132 3.46 -14.55 5.85
CA VAL A 132 3.16 -13.36 5.06
C VAL A 132 4.41 -12.52 4.87
N PHE A 133 4.47 -11.79 3.77
CA PHE A 133 5.38 -10.66 3.66
C PHE A 133 4.73 -9.41 4.25
N VAL A 134 5.50 -8.64 4.98
CA VAL A 134 5.12 -7.32 5.48
C VAL A 134 5.99 -6.30 4.77
N LEU A 135 5.38 -5.56 3.85
CA LEU A 135 6.05 -4.49 3.12
C LEU A 135 5.62 -3.15 3.73
N MET A 136 6.58 -2.39 4.19
CA MET A 136 6.38 -1.05 4.72
C MET A 136 7.01 -0.04 3.76
N GLU A 137 6.22 0.90 3.28
CA GLU A 137 6.62 1.89 2.30
C GLU A 137 6.33 3.30 2.82
N THR A 138 7.31 4.18 2.70
CA THR A 138 7.10 5.63 2.87
C THR A 138 7.34 6.30 1.53
N VAL A 139 6.36 7.02 1.03
CA VAL A 139 6.47 7.87 -0.16
C VAL A 139 6.89 9.25 0.27
N ILE A 140 7.94 9.77 -0.35
CA ILE A 140 8.62 10.99 0.05
C ILE A 140 8.84 11.85 -1.19
N THR A 141 8.52 13.14 -1.13
CA THR A 141 8.80 14.08 -2.24
C THR A 141 10.30 14.18 -2.48
N HIS A 142 10.71 14.62 -3.67
CA HIS A 142 12.12 14.91 -3.96
C HIS A 142 12.72 16.02 -3.08
N THR A 143 11.87 16.80 -2.40
CA THR A 143 12.29 17.80 -1.39
C THR A 143 12.40 17.23 0.02
N GLY A 144 12.14 15.92 0.20
CA GLY A 144 12.27 15.22 1.48
C GLY A 144 11.02 15.22 2.36
N ILE A 145 9.87 15.67 1.88
CA ILE A 145 8.63 15.73 2.66
C ILE A 145 7.88 14.38 2.52
N PRO A 146 7.57 13.66 3.63
CA PRO A 146 6.77 12.46 3.58
C PRO A 146 5.34 12.76 3.13
N VAL A 147 4.83 11.96 2.20
CA VAL A 147 3.47 12.09 1.63
C VAL A 147 2.51 11.09 2.29
N HIS A 148 2.89 9.83 2.29
CA HIS A 148 2.11 8.79 2.97
C HIS A 148 3.00 7.62 3.41
N TYR A 149 2.48 6.86 4.38
CA TYR A 149 3.05 5.61 4.85
C TYR A 149 2.06 4.48 4.63
N THR A 150 2.54 3.37 4.09
CA THR A 150 1.75 2.17 3.84
C THR A 150 2.39 0.96 4.49
N LYS A 151 1.57 0.13 5.15
CA LYS A 151 1.93 -1.21 5.58
C LYS A 151 1.06 -2.20 4.82
N GLN A 152 1.67 -3.10 4.09
CA GLN A 152 1.01 -4.13 3.31
C GLN A 152 1.34 -5.52 3.88
N ILE A 153 0.32 -6.33 4.12
CA ILE A 153 0.44 -7.73 4.49
C ILE A 153 0.06 -8.56 3.26
N LEU A 154 1.04 -9.24 2.68
CA LEU A 154 0.91 -9.96 1.42
C LEU A 154 0.97 -11.46 1.67
N SER A 155 0.07 -12.21 1.06
CA SER A 155 0.08 -13.67 1.09
C SER A 155 1.40 -14.22 0.56
N GLY A 156 2.17 -14.91 1.40
CA GLY A 156 3.45 -15.51 1.00
C GLY A 156 3.31 -16.60 -0.07
N ARG A 157 2.10 -17.10 -0.34
CA ARG A 157 1.84 -18.08 -1.42
C ARG A 157 1.82 -17.43 -2.80
N HIS A 158 1.36 -16.17 -2.88
CA HIS A 158 1.08 -15.51 -4.16
C HIS A 158 2.16 -14.51 -4.60
N PHE A 159 3.01 -14.07 -3.68
CA PHE A 159 4.01 -13.05 -3.99
C PHE A 159 5.44 -13.59 -3.90
N LYS A 160 6.27 -13.18 -4.85
CA LYS A 160 7.72 -13.38 -4.86
C LYS A 160 8.40 -12.05 -5.09
N PHE A 161 9.44 -11.78 -4.34
CA PHE A 161 10.23 -10.57 -4.47
C PHE A 161 11.58 -10.88 -5.12
N PHE A 162 12.00 -10.02 -6.04
CA PHE A 162 13.29 -10.10 -6.72
C PHE A 162 14.06 -8.80 -6.48
N LEU A 163 15.27 -8.93 -5.99
CA LEU A 163 16.20 -7.82 -5.83
C LEU A 163 17.28 -7.92 -6.91
N SER A 164 17.45 -6.86 -7.71
CA SER A 164 18.52 -6.76 -8.70
C SER A 164 19.43 -5.59 -8.36
N ASN A 165 20.72 -5.86 -8.18
CA ASN A 165 21.73 -4.82 -7.98
C ASN A 165 22.15 -4.14 -9.30
N LYS A 166 21.78 -4.70 -10.46
CA LYS A 166 22.11 -4.15 -11.78
C LYS A 166 21.39 -2.83 -12.07
N VAL A 167 20.22 -2.62 -11.45
CA VAL A 167 19.37 -1.43 -11.61
C VAL A 167 18.88 -0.85 -10.28
N ASN A 168 19.42 -1.32 -9.14
CA ASN A 168 18.94 -0.97 -7.80
C ASN A 168 17.41 -1.08 -7.66
N GLN A 169 16.86 -2.17 -8.18
CA GLN A 169 15.42 -2.34 -8.30
C GLN A 169 14.94 -3.54 -7.49
N LEU A 170 13.93 -3.32 -6.64
CA LEU A 170 13.11 -4.37 -6.06
C LEU A 170 11.91 -4.62 -6.99
N SER A 171 11.67 -5.87 -7.36
CA SER A 171 10.48 -6.24 -8.13
C SER A 171 9.67 -7.32 -7.41
N MET A 172 8.37 -7.30 -7.64
CA MET A 172 7.41 -8.25 -7.08
C MET A 172 6.73 -9.01 -8.23
N ASN A 173 6.58 -10.29 -8.09
CA ASN A 173 5.85 -11.11 -9.04
C ASN A 173 4.64 -11.74 -8.36
N TRP A 174 3.55 -11.81 -9.09
CA TRP A 174 2.37 -12.60 -8.76
C TRP A 174 2.47 -13.99 -9.37
N SER A 175 2.12 -15.03 -8.58
CA SER A 175 1.93 -16.38 -9.10
C SER A 175 0.57 -16.93 -8.67
N GLU A 176 -0.18 -17.48 -9.62
CA GLU A 176 -1.31 -18.33 -9.29
C GLU A 176 -0.79 -19.65 -8.73
N VAL A 177 -1.22 -20.00 -7.54
CA VAL A 177 -0.96 -21.30 -6.89
C VAL A 177 -2.27 -22.08 -6.89
#